data_c164cddb2f0b4b030748a9d31e689ee0
#
_entry.id   c164cddb2f0b4b030748a9d31e689ee0
#
_cell.length_a   1.000
_cell.length_b   1.000
_cell.length_c   1.000
_cell.angle_alpha   90.00
_cell.angle_beta   90.00
_cell.angle_gamma   90.00
#
_symmetry.space_group_name_H-M   'P 1'
#
loop_
_entity.id
_entity.type
_entity.pdbx_description
1 polymer ?
#
loop_
_entity_poly.entity_id
_entity_poly.type
_entity_poly.pdbx_seq_one_letter_code
_entity_poly.pdbx_strand_id
1 'polypeptide(L)'
;GITGSNGKTTTKNMLARILEGEGETIAPRGSFNNEVGAPLTMLRVGADTRFLVSEFGASGPGEIAKLAGLVTPDVGVVLMVGLAHAGGFGGVEATLKAKTELVQAVRPGGVAVLNRDDARVVTMADVAASRGVDVRWFGRGSAAEVRAEDVEVTAAGTTCTVVTSEGRWPLRLRVLGEHHVMNALAALAAAR
;
A
#
# COMPACT_ATOMS: atom_id res chain seq x y z
N GLY A 1 4.56 2.30 5.06
CA GLY A 1 3.68 3.40 4.63
C GLY A 1 2.77 2.97 3.51
N ILE A 2 1.49 3.36 3.54
CA ILE A 2 0.51 2.99 2.51
C ILE A 2 -0.20 4.24 1.99
N THR A 3 -0.23 4.43 0.68
CA THR A 3 -1.02 5.47 0.00
C THR A 3 -1.75 4.93 -1.23
N GLY A 4 -2.65 5.73 -1.78
CA GLY A 4 -3.46 5.42 -2.95
C GLY A 4 -4.73 6.26 -2.99
N SER A 5 -5.35 6.39 -4.15
CA SER A 5 -6.64 7.08 -4.26
C SER A 5 -7.74 6.33 -3.52
N ASN A 6 -7.74 4.99 -3.61
CA ASN A 6 -8.66 4.10 -2.90
C ASN A 6 -7.90 2.93 -2.25
N GLY A 7 -8.54 2.20 -1.34
CA GLY A 7 -8.04 0.94 -0.77
C GLY A 7 -7.09 1.07 0.42
N LYS A 8 -6.61 2.25 0.77
CA LYS A 8 -5.63 2.49 1.85
C LYS A 8 -6.00 1.80 3.17
N THR A 9 -7.16 2.11 3.71
CA THR A 9 -7.62 1.59 5.01
C THR A 9 -7.81 0.09 4.98
N THR A 10 -8.35 -0.45 3.89
CA THR A 10 -8.51 -1.91 3.72
C THR A 10 -7.16 -2.61 3.68
N THR A 11 -6.22 -2.12 2.86
CA THR A 11 -4.87 -2.69 2.76
C THR A 11 -4.14 -2.59 4.09
N LYS A 12 -4.22 -1.46 4.78
CA LYS A 12 -3.65 -1.25 6.12
C LYS A 12 -4.18 -2.28 7.12
N ASN A 13 -5.51 -2.51 7.14
CA ASN A 13 -6.10 -3.49 8.05
C ASN A 13 -5.65 -4.93 7.72
N MET A 14 -5.59 -5.29 6.43
CA MET A 14 -5.12 -6.61 6.00
C MET A 14 -3.64 -6.80 6.36
N LEU A 15 -2.79 -5.82 6.06
CA LEU A 15 -1.36 -5.87 6.38
C LEU A 15 -1.12 -5.96 7.89
N ALA A 16 -1.78 -5.13 8.68
CA ALA A 16 -1.66 -5.18 10.13
C ALA A 16 -2.04 -6.57 10.66
N ARG A 17 -3.13 -7.16 10.16
CA ARG A 17 -3.57 -8.50 10.57
C ARG A 17 -2.58 -9.60 10.21
N ILE A 18 -1.89 -9.49 9.08
CA ILE A 18 -0.82 -10.42 8.69
C ILE A 18 0.36 -10.28 9.67
N LEU A 19 0.81 -9.04 9.91
CA LEU A 19 1.99 -8.75 10.72
C LEU A 19 1.78 -9.03 12.23
N GLU A 20 0.55 -8.94 12.73
CA GLU A 20 0.19 -9.34 14.11
C GLU A 20 0.56 -10.79 14.42
N GLY A 21 0.62 -11.67 13.40
CA GLY A 21 1.08 -13.05 13.55
C GLY A 21 2.61 -13.17 13.75
N GLU A 22 3.36 -12.13 13.37
CA GLU A 22 4.82 -12.11 13.41
C GLU A 22 5.38 -11.26 14.56
N GLY A 23 4.56 -10.40 15.17
CA GLY A 23 4.96 -9.57 16.31
C GLY A 23 4.05 -8.40 16.59
N GLU A 24 4.40 -7.63 17.65
CA GLU A 24 3.62 -6.45 18.02
C GLU A 24 3.53 -5.47 16.87
N THR A 25 2.29 -5.19 16.47
CA THR A 25 1.98 -4.36 15.30
C THR A 25 1.14 -3.17 15.71
N ILE A 26 1.63 -1.97 15.43
CA ILE A 26 0.90 -0.72 15.62
C ILE A 26 0.30 -0.29 14.27
N ALA A 27 -0.99 -0.07 14.25
CA ALA A 27 -1.70 0.48 13.10
C ALA A 27 -2.77 1.50 13.55
N PRO A 28 -3.14 2.49 12.72
CA PRO A 28 -4.17 3.45 13.07
C PRO A 28 -5.55 2.79 13.13
N ARG A 29 -6.37 3.22 14.09
CA ARG A 29 -7.80 2.90 14.12
C ARG A 29 -8.51 3.74 13.06
N GLY A 30 -9.38 3.12 12.25
CA GLY A 30 -10.05 3.82 11.16
C GLY A 30 -9.08 4.36 10.12
N SER A 31 -9.37 5.54 9.59
CA SER A 31 -8.59 6.22 8.55
C SER A 31 -7.80 7.42 9.10
N PHE A 32 -7.12 7.25 10.24
CA PHE A 32 -6.23 8.28 10.80
C PHE A 32 -4.97 8.42 9.95
N ASN A 33 -5.07 9.18 8.85
CA ASN A 33 -4.10 9.25 7.77
C ASN A 33 -3.64 10.66 7.41
N ASN A 34 -4.01 11.66 8.22
CA ASN A 34 -3.68 13.07 8.06
C ASN A 34 -2.60 13.52 9.07
N GLU A 35 -2.29 14.81 9.04
CA GLU A 35 -1.26 15.45 9.87
C GLU A 35 -1.50 15.37 11.40
N VAL A 36 -2.67 14.96 11.84
CA VAL A 36 -3.00 14.73 13.26
C VAL A 36 -3.05 13.22 13.55
N GLY A 37 -3.81 12.47 12.76
CA GLY A 37 -4.06 11.06 13.03
C GLY A 37 -2.86 10.14 12.82
N ALA A 38 -2.04 10.40 11.81
CA ALA A 38 -0.85 9.59 11.56
C ALA A 38 0.20 9.77 12.67
N PRO A 39 0.59 10.98 13.10
CA PRO A 39 1.50 11.15 14.23
C PRO A 39 0.99 10.55 15.54
N LEU A 40 -0.31 10.66 15.85
CA LEU A 40 -0.90 10.02 17.03
C LEU A 40 -0.74 8.50 17.02
N THR A 41 -0.78 7.87 15.84
CA THR A 41 -0.50 6.44 15.70
C THR A 41 0.98 6.14 15.94
N MET A 42 1.88 6.95 15.38
CA MET A 42 3.33 6.80 15.52
C MET A 42 3.78 6.94 16.99
N LEU A 43 3.16 7.81 17.77
CA LEU A 43 3.44 7.97 19.20
C LEU A 43 3.07 6.74 20.06
N ARG A 44 2.36 5.77 19.50
CA ARG A 44 2.06 4.50 20.20
C ARG A 44 3.17 3.46 20.06
N VAL A 45 4.18 3.72 19.24
CA VAL A 45 5.33 2.82 19.06
C VAL A 45 6.11 2.74 20.37
N GLY A 46 6.31 1.54 20.86
CA GLY A 46 7.05 1.24 22.10
C GLY A 46 8.25 0.32 21.86
N ALA A 47 8.90 -0.12 22.92
CA ALA A 47 10.10 -0.96 22.85
C ALA A 47 9.84 -2.35 22.23
N ASP A 48 8.64 -2.89 22.40
CA ASP A 48 8.26 -4.21 21.92
C ASP A 48 7.66 -4.18 20.51
N THR A 49 7.40 -2.98 19.97
CA THR A 49 6.80 -2.81 18.64
C THR A 49 7.76 -3.28 17.55
N ARG A 50 7.35 -4.28 16.79
CA ARG A 50 8.08 -4.79 15.62
C ARG A 50 7.66 -4.13 14.31
N PHE A 51 6.38 -3.78 14.20
CA PHE A 51 5.82 -3.24 12.97
C PHE A 51 4.96 -2.01 13.25
N LEU A 52 5.20 -0.96 12.47
CA LEU A 52 4.33 0.20 12.36
C LEU A 52 3.73 0.24 10.96
N VAL A 53 2.42 0.10 10.85
CA VAL A 53 1.68 0.25 9.58
C VAL A 53 1.00 1.61 9.58
N SER A 54 1.48 2.52 8.73
CA SER A 54 0.94 3.87 8.61
C SER A 54 0.16 4.05 7.31
N GLU A 55 -1.00 4.71 7.41
CA GLU A 55 -1.79 5.13 6.25
C GLU A 55 -1.51 6.61 5.98
N PHE A 56 -1.13 6.97 4.75
CA PHE A 56 -0.87 8.35 4.35
C PHE A 56 -1.90 8.83 3.34
N GLY A 57 -2.80 9.69 3.81
CA GLY A 57 -3.71 10.48 2.98
C GLY A 57 -3.03 11.76 2.56
N ALA A 58 -3.53 12.37 1.48
CA ALA A 58 -3.14 13.70 1.08
C ALA A 58 -4.28 14.41 0.35
N SER A 59 -4.37 15.71 0.57
CA SER A 59 -5.21 16.66 -0.15
C SER A 59 -4.40 17.51 -1.14
N GLY A 60 -3.07 17.45 -1.08
CA GLY A 60 -2.15 18.18 -1.97
C GLY A 60 -0.74 17.60 -1.93
N PRO A 61 0.13 18.07 -2.87
CA PRO A 61 1.55 17.75 -2.86
C PRO A 61 2.23 18.24 -1.58
N GLY A 62 3.26 17.49 -1.11
CA GLY A 62 4.04 17.79 0.09
C GLY A 62 3.48 17.16 1.37
N GLU A 63 2.22 16.77 1.41
CA GLU A 63 1.61 16.22 2.63
C GLU A 63 2.11 14.80 2.94
N ILE A 64 2.23 13.93 1.93
CA ILE A 64 2.76 12.57 2.13
C ILE A 64 4.24 12.63 2.48
N ALA A 65 5.03 13.50 1.84
CA ALA A 65 6.44 13.70 2.18
C ALA A 65 6.61 14.10 3.66
N LYS A 66 5.76 15.01 4.15
CA LYS A 66 5.75 15.47 5.54
C LYS A 66 5.47 14.32 6.52
N LEU A 67 4.42 13.53 6.25
CA LEU A 67 4.03 12.41 7.11
C LEU A 67 5.06 11.27 7.07
N ALA A 68 5.52 10.90 5.89
CA ALA A 68 6.50 9.84 5.71
C ALA A 68 7.87 10.23 6.28
N GLY A 69 8.23 11.51 6.25
CA GLY A 69 9.46 12.03 6.84
C GLY A 69 9.55 11.88 8.36
N LEU A 70 8.41 11.68 9.06
CA LEU A 70 8.40 11.44 10.49
C LEU A 70 8.91 10.04 10.88
N VAL A 71 8.80 9.04 9.97
CA VAL A 71 9.10 7.63 10.26
C VAL A 71 10.06 6.98 9.27
N THR A 72 10.35 7.62 8.13
CA THR A 72 11.22 7.08 7.07
C THR A 72 10.92 5.61 6.77
N PRO A 73 9.87 5.30 6.00
CA PRO A 73 9.38 3.93 5.84
C PRO A 73 10.43 2.98 5.24
N ASP A 74 10.49 1.74 5.74
CA ASP A 74 11.21 0.62 5.11
C ASP A 74 10.49 0.13 3.85
N VAL A 75 9.13 0.16 3.90
CA VAL A 75 8.26 -0.30 2.82
C VAL A 75 7.24 0.77 2.49
N GLY A 76 7.18 1.18 1.22
CA GLY A 76 6.20 2.13 0.69
C GLY A 76 5.24 1.46 -0.28
N VAL A 77 3.93 1.44 0.05
CA VAL A 77 2.90 0.80 -0.78
C VAL A 77 2.10 1.85 -1.52
N VAL A 78 2.08 1.78 -2.85
CA VAL A 78 1.24 2.65 -3.69
C VAL A 78 0.19 1.82 -4.43
N LEU A 79 -1.08 1.99 -4.05
CA LEU A 79 -2.18 1.14 -4.52
C LEU A 79 -2.66 1.52 -5.91
N MET A 80 -2.97 2.80 -6.12
CA MET A 80 -3.45 3.31 -7.40
C MET A 80 -3.45 4.84 -7.44
N VAL A 81 -3.42 5.40 -8.65
CA VAL A 81 -3.57 6.83 -8.93
C VAL A 81 -4.85 7.06 -9.73
N GLY A 82 -5.94 7.34 -9.04
CA GLY A 82 -7.25 7.60 -9.63
C GLY A 82 -7.67 9.06 -9.54
N LEU A 83 -8.85 9.36 -10.09
CA LEU A 83 -9.46 10.70 -10.11
C LEU A 83 -10.12 11.08 -8.76
N ALA A 84 -10.08 10.22 -7.73
CA ALA A 84 -10.63 10.54 -6.43
C ALA A 84 -9.99 11.85 -5.91
N HIS A 85 -10.82 12.85 -5.63
CA HIS A 85 -10.43 14.22 -5.24
C HIS A 85 -9.78 15.07 -6.34
N ALA A 86 -9.88 14.71 -7.62
CA ALA A 86 -9.28 15.47 -8.73
C ALA A 86 -9.74 16.96 -8.80
N GLY A 87 -10.93 17.26 -8.31
CA GLY A 87 -11.46 18.64 -8.28
C GLY A 87 -10.76 19.57 -7.30
N GLY A 88 -10.14 19.05 -6.21
CA GLY A 88 -9.41 19.84 -5.21
C GLY A 88 -7.90 19.70 -5.31
N PHE A 89 -7.41 18.68 -6.00
CA PHE A 89 -5.99 18.30 -6.06
C PHE A 89 -5.21 18.91 -7.25
N GLY A 90 -5.89 19.59 -8.19
CA GLY A 90 -5.22 20.06 -9.43
C GLY A 90 -5.05 18.98 -10.51
N GLY A 91 -5.86 17.91 -10.44
CA GLY A 91 -5.89 16.87 -11.45
C GLY A 91 -5.10 15.60 -11.10
N VAL A 92 -5.06 14.70 -12.06
CA VAL A 92 -4.43 13.37 -11.92
C VAL A 92 -2.91 13.46 -11.78
N GLU A 93 -2.29 14.42 -12.43
CA GLU A 93 -0.83 14.63 -12.38
C GLU A 93 -0.38 15.10 -10.98
N ALA A 94 -1.14 15.99 -10.35
CA ALA A 94 -0.87 16.41 -8.97
C ALA A 94 -1.06 15.23 -7.99
N THR A 95 -2.06 14.39 -8.24
CA THR A 95 -2.28 13.16 -7.47
C THR A 95 -1.12 12.17 -7.64
N LEU A 96 -0.63 11.99 -8.86
CA LEU A 96 0.55 11.16 -9.15
C LEU A 96 1.77 11.69 -8.39
N LYS A 97 2.06 12.99 -8.51
CA LYS A 97 3.17 13.64 -7.83
C LYS A 97 3.10 13.44 -6.31
N ALA A 98 1.95 13.70 -5.70
CA ALA A 98 1.77 13.53 -4.26
C ALA A 98 2.00 12.08 -3.80
N LYS A 99 1.51 11.07 -4.54
CA LYS A 99 1.71 9.67 -4.16
C LYS A 99 3.13 9.19 -4.40
N THR A 100 3.83 9.74 -5.38
CA THR A 100 5.25 9.47 -5.63
C THR A 100 6.13 9.89 -4.43
N GLU A 101 5.69 10.87 -3.64
CA GLU A 101 6.37 11.28 -2.41
C GLU A 101 6.59 10.14 -1.43
N LEU A 102 5.67 9.16 -1.37
CA LEU A 102 5.89 7.99 -0.52
C LEU A 102 7.08 7.15 -1.01
N VAL A 103 7.19 6.92 -2.31
CA VAL A 103 8.33 6.18 -2.89
C VAL A 103 9.64 6.93 -2.63
N GLN A 104 9.61 8.26 -2.74
CA GLN A 104 10.74 9.12 -2.44
C GLN A 104 11.16 9.08 -0.96
N ALA A 105 10.23 8.83 -0.05
CA ALA A 105 10.48 8.79 1.38
C ALA A 105 10.94 7.41 1.89
N VAL A 106 10.82 6.36 1.10
CA VAL A 106 11.36 5.03 1.45
C VAL A 106 12.88 5.14 1.59
N ARG A 107 13.43 4.53 2.66
CA ARG A 107 14.88 4.55 2.87
C ARG A 107 15.63 3.80 1.75
N PRO A 108 16.88 4.15 1.44
CA PRO A 108 17.72 3.36 0.55
C PRO A 108 17.84 1.90 1.03
N GLY A 109 17.75 0.95 0.13
CA GLY A 109 17.68 -0.49 0.44
C GLY A 109 16.32 -0.94 0.99
N GLY A 110 15.32 -0.06 1.02
CA GLY A 110 13.92 -0.41 1.30
C GLY A 110 13.17 -0.88 0.07
N VAL A 111 11.85 -1.07 0.18
CA VAL A 111 11.01 -1.64 -0.88
C VAL A 111 9.83 -0.74 -1.22
N ALA A 112 9.63 -0.46 -2.50
CA ALA A 112 8.41 0.13 -3.04
C ALA A 112 7.49 -0.99 -3.58
N VAL A 113 6.34 -1.19 -2.95
CA VAL A 113 5.30 -2.14 -3.39
C VAL A 113 4.35 -1.40 -4.31
N LEU A 114 4.40 -1.71 -5.60
CA LEU A 114 3.76 -0.94 -6.65
C LEU A 114 2.74 -1.78 -7.43
N ASN A 115 1.60 -1.16 -7.78
CA ASN A 115 0.57 -1.79 -8.59
C ASN A 115 1.00 -1.84 -10.07
N ARG A 116 1.23 -3.05 -10.58
CA ARG A 116 1.65 -3.27 -11.97
C ARG A 116 0.55 -2.99 -13.00
N ASP A 117 -0.71 -3.03 -12.58
CA ASP A 117 -1.86 -2.84 -13.45
C ASP A 117 -2.26 -1.36 -13.60
N ASP A 118 -1.64 -0.45 -12.85
CA ASP A 118 -1.84 1.00 -12.95
C ASP A 118 -0.65 1.64 -13.67
N ALA A 119 -0.85 2.09 -14.92
CA ALA A 119 0.20 2.67 -15.75
C ALA A 119 0.89 3.89 -15.11
N ARG A 120 0.18 4.66 -14.27
CA ARG A 120 0.75 5.80 -13.55
C ARG A 120 1.63 5.34 -12.39
N VAL A 121 1.21 4.33 -11.65
CA VAL A 121 2.02 3.75 -10.57
C VAL A 121 3.29 3.12 -11.13
N VAL A 122 3.22 2.51 -12.31
CA VAL A 122 4.39 1.92 -13.00
C VAL A 122 5.51 2.95 -13.20
N THR A 123 5.19 4.21 -13.51
CA THR A 123 6.22 5.25 -13.70
C THR A 123 7.03 5.57 -12.43
N MET A 124 6.52 5.18 -11.25
CA MET A 124 7.23 5.41 -9.98
C MET A 124 8.42 4.48 -9.79
N ALA A 125 8.57 3.42 -10.61
CA ALA A 125 9.72 2.51 -10.55
C ALA A 125 11.05 3.22 -10.85
N ASP A 126 11.05 4.18 -11.78
CA ASP A 126 12.25 4.96 -12.10
C ASP A 126 12.67 5.83 -10.90
N VAL A 127 11.69 6.34 -10.16
CA VAL A 127 11.94 7.10 -8.92
C VAL A 127 12.53 6.18 -7.84
N ALA A 128 11.98 4.98 -7.65
CA ALA A 128 12.52 3.99 -6.72
C ALA A 128 13.97 3.63 -7.07
N ALA A 129 14.24 3.30 -8.33
CA ALA A 129 15.57 2.95 -8.82
C ALA A 129 16.60 4.08 -8.58
N SER A 130 16.23 5.35 -8.85
CA SER A 130 17.11 6.50 -8.62
C SER A 130 17.49 6.73 -7.17
N ARG A 131 16.76 6.11 -6.23
CA ARG A 131 16.96 6.22 -4.78
C ARG A 131 17.55 4.96 -4.14
N GLY A 132 17.85 3.93 -4.93
CA GLY A 132 18.30 2.64 -4.42
C GLY A 132 17.23 1.92 -3.62
N VAL A 133 15.97 2.05 -4.04
CA VAL A 133 14.80 1.37 -3.47
C VAL A 133 14.39 0.24 -4.41
N ASP A 134 14.25 -0.96 -3.88
CA ASP A 134 13.78 -2.11 -4.65
C ASP A 134 12.29 -2.00 -4.96
N VAL A 135 11.86 -2.54 -6.09
CA VAL A 135 10.46 -2.56 -6.48
C VAL A 135 9.91 -3.98 -6.39
N ARG A 136 8.77 -4.11 -5.71
CA ARG A 136 7.99 -5.35 -5.68
C ARG A 136 6.62 -5.10 -6.31
N TRP A 137 6.31 -5.86 -7.34
CA TRP A 137 5.11 -5.68 -8.13
C TRP A 137 3.95 -6.54 -7.64
N PHE A 138 2.79 -5.94 -7.45
CA PHE A 138 1.54 -6.68 -7.29
C PHE A 138 0.53 -6.32 -8.39
N GLY A 139 -0.38 -7.24 -8.71
CA GLY A 139 -1.38 -7.01 -9.75
C GLY A 139 -2.08 -8.29 -10.19
N ARG A 140 -2.81 -8.23 -11.28
CA ARG A 140 -3.46 -9.38 -11.94
C ARG A 140 -2.67 -9.86 -13.16
N GLY A 141 -1.91 -8.96 -13.76
CA GLY A 141 -1.08 -9.28 -14.93
C GLY A 141 0.09 -10.21 -14.60
N SER A 142 0.53 -10.99 -15.59
CA SER A 142 1.63 -11.95 -15.44
C SER A 142 2.99 -11.31 -15.10
N ALA A 143 3.13 -10.01 -15.30
CA ALA A 143 4.32 -9.25 -14.95
C ALA A 143 4.37 -8.83 -13.46
N ALA A 144 3.35 -9.15 -12.66
CA ALA A 144 3.35 -8.93 -11.22
C ALA A 144 3.93 -10.13 -10.48
N GLU A 145 4.77 -9.86 -9.47
CA GLU A 145 5.41 -10.88 -8.62
C GLU A 145 4.43 -11.52 -7.64
N VAL A 146 3.50 -10.71 -7.12
CA VAL A 146 2.39 -11.17 -6.29
C VAL A 146 1.11 -10.92 -7.08
N ARG A 147 0.52 -11.96 -7.62
CA ARG A 147 -0.64 -11.82 -8.52
C ARG A 147 -1.80 -12.72 -8.12
N ALA A 148 -2.98 -12.39 -8.62
CA ALA A 148 -4.19 -13.20 -8.45
C ALA A 148 -4.66 -13.79 -9.78
N GLU A 149 -4.97 -15.08 -9.75
CA GLU A 149 -5.63 -15.83 -10.82
C GLU A 149 -6.99 -16.34 -10.32
N ASP A 150 -7.87 -16.76 -11.21
CA ASP A 150 -9.17 -17.40 -10.90
C ASP A 150 -10.01 -16.58 -9.92
N VAL A 151 -10.15 -15.27 -10.15
CA VAL A 151 -10.91 -14.39 -9.24
C VAL A 151 -12.40 -14.59 -9.46
N GLU A 152 -13.10 -15.00 -8.41
CA GLU A 152 -14.55 -15.21 -8.40
C GLU A 152 -15.21 -14.38 -7.29
N VAL A 153 -16.29 -13.68 -7.63
CA VAL A 153 -17.11 -12.92 -6.66
C VAL A 153 -18.46 -13.61 -6.54
N THR A 154 -18.77 -14.08 -5.34
CA THR A 154 -20.03 -14.76 -5.01
C THR A 154 -20.71 -14.09 -3.82
N ALA A 155 -21.96 -14.46 -3.52
CA ALA A 155 -22.64 -13.97 -2.32
C ALA A 155 -21.90 -14.30 -0.99
N ALA A 156 -21.02 -15.31 -1.01
CA ALA A 156 -20.23 -15.73 0.15
C ALA A 156 -18.89 -14.98 0.32
N GLY A 157 -18.56 -14.09 -0.62
CA GLY A 157 -17.30 -13.36 -0.62
C GLY A 157 -16.58 -13.43 -1.96
N THR A 158 -15.30 -13.09 -1.94
CA THR A 158 -14.41 -13.10 -3.11
C THR A 158 -13.32 -14.15 -2.89
N THR A 159 -13.08 -15.01 -3.89
CA THR A 159 -12.01 -16.02 -3.86
C THR A 159 -11.05 -15.81 -5.01
N CYS A 160 -9.81 -16.23 -4.84
CA CYS A 160 -8.81 -16.25 -5.92
C CYS A 160 -7.67 -17.22 -5.56
N THR A 161 -6.82 -17.48 -6.54
CA THR A 161 -5.52 -18.12 -6.34
C THR A 161 -4.43 -17.05 -6.32
N VAL A 162 -3.75 -16.88 -5.20
CA VAL A 162 -2.55 -16.02 -5.12
C VAL A 162 -1.36 -16.80 -5.66
N VAL A 163 -0.60 -16.18 -6.56
CA VAL A 163 0.56 -16.76 -7.21
C VAL A 163 1.78 -15.86 -6.95
N THR A 164 2.87 -16.48 -6.52
CA THR A 164 4.19 -15.85 -6.36
C THR A 164 5.28 -16.79 -6.88
N SER A 165 6.55 -16.38 -6.81
CA SER A 165 7.68 -17.26 -7.11
C SER A 165 7.79 -18.49 -6.20
N GLU A 166 7.20 -18.44 -5.00
CA GLU A 166 7.28 -19.51 -4.00
C GLU A 166 6.15 -20.54 -4.13
N GLY A 167 5.09 -20.22 -4.89
CA GLY A 167 3.97 -21.16 -5.09
C GLY A 167 2.63 -20.49 -5.36
N ARG A 168 1.59 -21.26 -5.12
CA ARG A 168 0.19 -20.92 -5.39
C ARG A 168 -0.66 -21.27 -4.16
N TRP A 169 -1.47 -20.33 -3.69
CA TRP A 169 -2.31 -20.51 -2.50
C TRP A 169 -3.73 -20.00 -2.75
N PRO A 170 -4.76 -20.70 -2.28
CA PRO A 170 -6.11 -20.19 -2.29
C PRO A 170 -6.25 -19.02 -1.29
N LEU A 171 -6.90 -17.95 -1.73
CA LEU A 171 -7.28 -16.83 -0.88
C LEU A 171 -8.80 -16.69 -0.89
N ARG A 172 -9.38 -16.58 0.30
CA ARG A 172 -10.81 -16.28 0.47
C ARG A 172 -10.99 -15.03 1.32
N LEU A 173 -11.66 -14.03 0.75
CA LEU A 173 -12.04 -12.79 1.41
C LEU A 173 -13.54 -12.83 1.72
N ARG A 174 -13.92 -12.51 2.96
CA ARG A 174 -15.33 -12.42 3.39
C ARG A 174 -15.96 -11.07 3.02
N VAL A 175 -15.48 -10.47 1.94
CA VAL A 175 -15.95 -9.19 1.40
C VAL A 175 -16.17 -9.33 -0.10
N LEU A 176 -17.08 -8.54 -0.64
CA LEU A 176 -17.47 -8.59 -2.05
C LEU A 176 -16.69 -7.57 -2.87
N GLY A 177 -16.14 -8.02 -4.00
CA GLY A 177 -15.54 -7.15 -5.02
C GLY A 177 -14.06 -7.43 -5.29
N GLU A 178 -13.72 -7.43 -6.56
CA GLU A 178 -12.36 -7.69 -7.06
C GLU A 178 -11.32 -6.70 -6.54
N HIS A 179 -11.72 -5.45 -6.24
CA HIS A 179 -10.83 -4.45 -5.67
C HIS A 179 -10.26 -4.84 -4.31
N HIS A 180 -10.95 -5.70 -3.56
CA HIS A 180 -10.43 -6.25 -2.30
C HIS A 180 -9.31 -7.27 -2.54
N VAL A 181 -9.33 -7.96 -3.69
CA VAL A 181 -8.20 -8.83 -4.09
C VAL A 181 -6.95 -7.99 -4.29
N MET A 182 -7.04 -6.87 -5.00
CA MET A 182 -5.90 -5.96 -5.19
C MET A 182 -5.34 -5.44 -3.85
N ASN A 183 -6.22 -5.09 -2.90
CA ASN A 183 -5.79 -4.68 -1.56
C ASN A 183 -5.07 -5.81 -0.81
N ALA A 184 -5.56 -7.05 -0.95
CA ALA A 184 -4.93 -8.22 -0.33
C ALA A 184 -3.56 -8.53 -0.96
N LEU A 185 -3.44 -8.46 -2.30
CA LEU A 185 -2.16 -8.65 -2.99
C LEU A 185 -1.13 -7.61 -2.54
N ALA A 186 -1.53 -6.33 -2.41
CA ALA A 186 -0.66 -5.27 -1.91
C ALA A 186 -0.19 -5.54 -0.48
N ALA A 187 -1.10 -5.98 0.41
CA ALA A 187 -0.77 -6.34 1.78
C ALA A 187 0.19 -7.54 1.85
N LEU A 188 -0.07 -8.60 1.08
CA LEU A 188 0.80 -9.77 0.98
C LEU A 188 2.18 -9.39 0.41
N ALA A 189 2.23 -8.54 -0.62
CA ALA A 189 3.48 -8.08 -1.19
C ALA A 189 4.29 -7.23 -0.19
N ALA A 190 3.65 -6.48 0.69
CA ALA A 190 4.32 -5.67 1.70
C ALA A 190 4.83 -6.49 2.90
N ALA A 191 4.20 -7.63 3.20
CA ALA A 191 4.56 -8.50 4.33
C ALA A 191 5.72 -9.46 4.04
N ARG A 192 6.14 -9.59 2.77
CA ARG A 192 7.29 -10.42 2.33
C ARG A 192 8.60 -9.68 2.48
#